data_23d6145f6a6e63debc8178ca7b200f45
#
_entry.id   23d6145f6a6e63debc8178ca7b200f45
#
_cell.length_a   1.000
_cell.length_b   1.000
_cell.length_c   1.000
_cell.angle_alpha   90.00
_cell.angle_beta   90.00
_cell.angle_gamma   90.00
#
_symmetry.space_group_name_H-M   'P 1'
#
loop_
_entity.id
_entity.type
_entity.pdbx_description
1 polymer ?
#
loop_
_entity_poly.entity_id
_entity_poly.type
_entity_poly.pdbx_seq_one_letter_code
_entity_poly.pdbx_strand_id
1 'polypeptide(L)'
;MSLDLTDLHPLAPVDPDGLSRALLPFGQSTMLPVESYIAPDVLAWERRNLVAGSWACVGRVEELRTDADGGRATQRALLVGDVPVLLTFEGDDVHAFANTCRHRAHVLLEDDCTSSSRSA
;
A
#
# COMPACT_ATOMS: atom_id res chain seq x y z
N MET A 1 -29.60 -14.64 -5.26
CA MET A 1 -28.95 -13.53 -5.97
C MET A 1 -27.45 -13.76 -5.79
N SER A 2 -26.82 -14.37 -6.81
CA SER A 2 -25.38 -14.63 -6.79
C SER A 2 -24.70 -13.32 -7.14
N LEU A 3 -23.92 -12.75 -6.24
CA LEU A 3 -23.04 -11.63 -6.53
C LEU A 3 -21.94 -12.18 -7.44
N ASP A 4 -21.93 -11.74 -8.69
CA ASP A 4 -20.83 -12.01 -9.62
C ASP A 4 -19.66 -11.13 -9.20
N LEU A 5 -18.65 -11.75 -8.59
CA LEU A 5 -17.45 -11.05 -8.08
C LEU A 5 -16.60 -10.45 -9.21
N THR A 6 -16.88 -10.81 -10.46
CA THR A 6 -16.19 -10.24 -11.64
C THR A 6 -16.55 -8.78 -11.91
N ASP A 7 -17.70 -8.30 -11.38
CA ASP A 7 -18.12 -6.90 -11.54
C ASP A 7 -17.45 -5.94 -10.53
N LEU A 8 -16.73 -6.45 -9.52
CA LEU A 8 -16.18 -5.62 -8.46
C LEU A 8 -14.72 -5.22 -8.66
N HIS A 9 -13.96 -5.97 -9.45
CA HIS A 9 -12.55 -5.65 -9.74
C HIS A 9 -12.22 -5.97 -11.20
N PRO A 10 -11.51 -5.09 -11.90
CA PRO A 10 -11.01 -5.40 -13.23
C PRO A 10 -10.07 -6.62 -13.14
N LEU A 11 -10.21 -7.52 -14.10
CA LEU A 11 -9.34 -8.71 -14.17
C LEU A 11 -7.87 -8.28 -14.27
N ALA A 12 -7.00 -9.05 -13.62
CA ALA A 12 -5.56 -8.84 -13.75
C ALA A 12 -5.14 -9.01 -15.22
N PRO A 13 -4.23 -8.17 -15.74
CA PRO A 13 -3.74 -8.27 -17.12
C PRO A 13 -2.70 -9.40 -17.26
N VAL A 14 -3.11 -10.62 -16.94
CA VAL A 14 -2.29 -11.84 -16.98
C VAL A 14 -3.09 -12.93 -17.71
N ASP A 15 -2.39 -13.82 -18.41
CA ASP A 15 -3.02 -14.96 -19.09
C ASP A 15 -3.83 -15.83 -18.10
N PRO A 16 -5.16 -15.93 -18.27
CA PRO A 16 -6.01 -16.68 -17.35
C PRO A 16 -5.75 -18.19 -17.37
N ASP A 17 -5.30 -18.73 -18.52
CA ASP A 17 -4.94 -20.14 -18.62
C ASP A 17 -3.65 -20.43 -17.84
N GLY A 18 -2.71 -19.49 -17.85
CA GLY A 18 -1.50 -19.55 -17.04
C GLY A 18 -1.80 -19.51 -15.55
N LEU A 19 -2.71 -18.63 -15.11
CA LEU A 19 -3.16 -18.59 -13.72
C LEU A 19 -3.84 -19.89 -13.31
N SER A 20 -4.69 -20.44 -14.17
CA SER A 20 -5.39 -21.72 -13.91
C SER A 20 -4.41 -22.88 -13.74
N ARG A 21 -3.33 -22.92 -14.51
CA ARG A 21 -2.27 -23.94 -14.36
C ARG A 21 -1.49 -23.79 -13.06
N ALA A 22 -1.29 -22.58 -12.59
CA ALA A 22 -0.62 -22.32 -11.30
C ALA A 22 -1.46 -22.81 -10.09
N LEU A 23 -2.78 -22.86 -10.22
CA LEU A 23 -3.70 -23.33 -9.18
C LEU A 23 -3.90 -24.85 -9.13
N LEU A 24 -3.27 -25.61 -10.02
CA LEU A 24 -3.34 -27.08 -10.01
C LEU A 24 -2.71 -27.65 -8.72
N PRO A 25 -3.07 -28.89 -8.33
CA PRO A 25 -2.47 -29.55 -7.17
C PRO A 25 -0.95 -29.63 -7.24
N PHE A 26 -0.31 -29.76 -6.08
CA PHE A 26 1.15 -29.92 -5.98
C PHE A 26 1.66 -31.04 -6.89
N GLY A 27 2.73 -30.79 -7.61
CA GLY A 27 3.32 -31.68 -8.60
C GLY A 27 2.71 -31.59 -10.01
N GLN A 28 1.59 -30.88 -10.17
CA GLN A 28 0.97 -30.57 -11.46
C GLN A 28 0.95 -29.08 -11.76
N SER A 29 1.03 -28.24 -10.72
CA SER A 29 1.05 -26.79 -10.86
C SER A 29 2.33 -26.30 -11.52
N THR A 30 2.21 -25.22 -12.28
CA THR A 30 3.33 -24.49 -12.86
C THR A 30 3.56 -23.17 -12.12
N MET A 31 4.67 -22.50 -12.40
CA MET A 31 4.87 -21.12 -11.98
C MET A 31 3.79 -20.22 -12.57
N LEU A 32 3.55 -19.07 -11.94
CA LEU A 32 2.75 -18.01 -12.53
C LEU A 32 3.32 -17.62 -13.91
N PRO A 33 2.49 -17.10 -14.82
CA PRO A 33 2.98 -16.53 -16.09
C PRO A 33 4.06 -15.49 -15.84
N VAL A 34 5.06 -15.41 -16.72
CA VAL A 34 6.22 -14.53 -16.55
C VAL A 34 5.83 -13.06 -16.42
N GLU A 35 4.76 -12.64 -17.06
CA GLU A 35 4.18 -11.30 -16.99
C GLU A 35 3.83 -10.91 -15.56
N SER A 36 3.44 -11.86 -14.73
CA SER A 36 3.13 -11.63 -13.30
C SER A 36 4.32 -11.10 -12.51
N TYR A 37 5.54 -11.30 -13.00
CA TYR A 37 6.76 -10.88 -12.29
C TYR A 37 7.43 -9.66 -12.89
N ILE A 38 7.20 -9.35 -14.17
CA ILE A 38 7.99 -8.34 -14.88
C ILE A 38 7.17 -7.28 -15.61
N ALA A 39 5.85 -7.49 -15.81
CA ALA A 39 5.04 -6.56 -16.58
C ALA A 39 4.62 -5.34 -15.75
N PRO A 40 4.88 -4.10 -16.23
CA PRO A 40 4.54 -2.87 -15.49
C PRO A 40 3.02 -2.68 -15.29
N ASP A 41 2.21 -3.15 -16.22
CA ASP A 41 0.75 -3.07 -16.15
C ASP A 41 0.17 -4.03 -15.09
N VAL A 42 0.78 -5.20 -14.89
CA VAL A 42 0.47 -6.10 -13.78
C VAL A 42 0.78 -5.43 -12.45
N LEU A 43 1.97 -4.85 -12.30
CA LEU A 43 2.34 -4.11 -11.09
C LEU A 43 1.38 -2.94 -10.82
N ALA A 44 1.00 -2.19 -11.85
CA ALA A 44 0.05 -1.09 -11.73
C ALA A 44 -1.35 -1.57 -11.32
N TRP A 45 -1.75 -2.75 -11.80
CA TRP A 45 -3.01 -3.39 -11.41
C TRP A 45 -2.96 -3.86 -9.94
N GLU A 46 -1.87 -4.53 -9.53
CA GLU A 46 -1.67 -5.00 -8.16
C GLU A 46 -1.69 -3.84 -7.15
N ARG A 47 -1.01 -2.75 -7.43
CA ARG A 47 -1.01 -1.55 -6.57
C ARG A 47 -2.41 -1.03 -6.33
N ARG A 48 -3.24 -0.96 -7.37
CA ARG A 48 -4.60 -0.45 -7.27
C ARG A 48 -5.59 -1.42 -6.64
N ASN A 49 -5.47 -2.71 -6.94
CA ASN A 49 -6.52 -3.68 -6.63
C ASN A 49 -6.16 -4.58 -5.44
N LEU A 50 -4.88 -4.80 -5.18
CA LEU A 50 -4.43 -5.62 -4.06
C LEU A 50 -3.87 -4.74 -2.93
N VAL A 51 -2.87 -3.90 -3.21
CA VAL A 51 -2.19 -3.13 -2.17
C VAL A 51 -3.10 -2.07 -1.57
N ALA A 52 -3.78 -1.27 -2.39
CA ALA A 52 -4.64 -0.19 -1.91
C ALA A 52 -5.89 -0.67 -1.15
N GLY A 53 -6.34 -1.90 -1.39
CA GLY A 53 -7.53 -2.50 -0.76
C GLY A 53 -7.25 -3.52 0.35
N SER A 54 -5.99 -3.74 0.71
CA SER A 54 -5.59 -4.77 1.67
C SER A 54 -4.75 -4.21 2.83
N TRP A 55 -4.44 -5.09 3.78
CA TRP A 55 -3.49 -4.77 4.84
C TRP A 55 -2.07 -4.71 4.27
N ALA A 56 -1.40 -3.58 4.46
CA ALA A 56 -0.02 -3.38 4.05
C ALA A 56 0.86 -3.14 5.28
N CYS A 57 1.95 -3.89 5.40
CA CYS A 57 2.97 -3.62 6.40
C CYS A 57 3.81 -2.43 5.95
N VAL A 58 3.78 -1.35 6.71
CA VAL A 58 4.48 -0.10 6.38
C VAL A 58 5.82 0.06 7.12
N GLY A 59 6.15 -0.85 8.02
CA GLY A 59 7.40 -0.83 8.76
C GLY A 59 7.23 -1.10 10.25
N ARG A 60 8.32 -0.98 10.98
CA ARG A 60 8.33 -1.10 12.43
C ARG A 60 7.99 0.25 13.08
N VAL A 61 7.19 0.22 14.14
CA VAL A 61 6.74 1.44 14.79
C VAL A 61 7.89 2.26 15.35
N GLU A 62 8.94 1.61 15.83
CA GLU A 62 10.14 2.27 16.36
C GLU A 62 10.88 3.05 15.26
N GLU A 63 10.99 2.48 14.07
CA GLU A 63 11.63 3.11 12.91
C GLU A 63 10.77 4.26 12.37
N LEU A 64 9.45 4.05 12.31
CA LEU A 64 8.52 5.07 11.85
C LEU A 64 8.45 6.28 12.80
N ARG A 65 8.73 6.07 14.08
CA ARG A 65 8.77 7.14 15.11
C ARG A 65 10.12 7.84 15.23
N THR A 66 11.13 7.40 14.50
CA THR A 66 12.47 8.02 14.53
C THR A 66 12.60 8.96 13.35
N ASP A 67 12.94 10.23 13.59
CA ASP A 67 13.24 11.19 12.53
C ASP A 67 14.66 11.00 11.96
N ALA A 68 14.99 11.78 10.94
CA ALA A 68 16.29 11.69 10.26
C ALA A 68 17.48 12.05 11.18
N ASP A 69 17.25 12.83 12.22
CA ASP A 69 18.24 13.27 13.21
C ASP A 69 18.32 12.33 14.43
N GLY A 70 17.54 11.22 14.42
CA GLY A 70 17.43 10.27 15.52
C GLY A 70 16.53 10.74 16.67
N GLY A 71 15.79 11.82 16.47
CA GLY A 71 14.77 12.32 17.38
C GLY A 71 13.45 11.57 17.26
N ARG A 72 12.47 11.98 18.07
CA ARG A 72 11.13 11.39 18.04
C ARG A 72 10.23 12.17 17.09
N ALA A 73 9.81 11.52 16.01
CA ALA A 73 8.82 12.07 15.09
C ALA A 73 7.43 12.05 15.71
N THR A 74 6.65 13.11 15.48
CA THR A 74 5.23 13.19 15.85
C THR A 74 4.31 12.86 14.67
N GLN A 75 4.82 13.00 13.46
CA GLN A 75 4.11 12.72 12.21
C GLN A 75 5.08 12.15 11.18
N ARG A 76 4.56 11.33 10.28
CA ARG A 76 5.29 10.81 9.14
C ARG A 76 4.37 10.66 7.93
N ALA A 77 4.79 11.19 6.79
CA ALA A 77 4.18 10.88 5.50
C ALA A 77 4.83 9.62 4.90
N LEU A 78 4.03 8.82 4.23
CA LEU A 78 4.50 7.67 3.46
C LEU A 78 3.51 7.35 2.33
N LEU A 79 3.99 6.60 1.35
CA LEU A 79 3.19 6.13 0.23
C LEU A 79 2.97 4.62 0.38
N VAL A 80 1.72 4.18 0.44
CA VAL A 80 1.35 2.76 0.49
C VAL A 80 0.75 2.37 -0.85
N GLY A 81 1.54 1.72 -1.70
CA GLY A 81 1.19 1.61 -3.12
C GLY A 81 1.16 3.00 -3.74
N ASP A 82 -0.03 3.44 -4.19
CA ASP A 82 -0.28 4.77 -4.73
C ASP A 82 -1.10 5.65 -3.75
N VAL A 83 -1.30 5.20 -2.52
CA VAL A 83 -2.12 5.89 -1.52
C VAL A 83 -1.22 6.70 -0.58
N PRO A 84 -1.32 8.04 -0.58
CA PRO A 84 -0.59 8.88 0.36
C PRO A 84 -1.19 8.75 1.77
N VAL A 85 -0.38 8.37 2.73
CA VAL A 85 -0.77 8.14 4.12
C VAL A 85 -0.01 9.09 5.04
N LEU A 86 -0.70 9.66 6.02
CA LEU A 86 -0.15 10.41 7.12
C LEU A 86 -0.29 9.59 8.39
N LEU A 87 0.83 9.25 9.00
CA LEU A 87 0.86 8.70 10.35
C LEU A 87 1.05 9.82 11.37
N THR A 88 0.32 9.73 12.48
CA THR A 88 0.55 10.55 13.67
C THR A 88 0.81 9.68 14.87
N PHE A 89 1.68 10.13 15.75
CA PHE A 89 2.12 9.39 16.93
C PHE A 89 1.77 10.19 18.19
N GLU A 90 0.89 9.63 19.02
CA GLU A 90 0.48 10.21 20.28
C GLU A 90 0.74 9.21 21.42
N GLY A 91 1.72 9.50 22.27
CA GLY A 91 2.15 8.54 23.29
C GLY A 91 2.59 7.23 22.65
N ASP A 92 1.92 6.14 22.94
CA ASP A 92 2.16 4.81 22.34
C ASP A 92 1.22 4.49 21.17
N ASP A 93 0.23 5.35 20.93
CA ASP A 93 -0.75 5.17 19.87
C ASP A 93 -0.21 5.63 18.50
N VAL A 94 -0.68 4.94 17.45
CA VAL A 94 -0.42 5.28 16.06
C VAL A 94 -1.75 5.43 15.35
N HIS A 95 -1.96 6.59 14.72
CA HIS A 95 -3.13 6.83 13.90
C HIS A 95 -2.71 7.02 12.45
N ALA A 96 -3.52 6.51 11.52
CA ALA A 96 -3.28 6.64 10.09
C ALA A 96 -4.44 7.38 9.43
N PHE A 97 -4.11 8.34 8.58
CA PHE A 97 -5.06 9.16 7.85
C PHE A 97 -4.67 9.21 6.37
N ALA A 98 -5.64 9.52 5.50
CA ALA A 98 -5.31 9.93 4.14
C ALA A 98 -4.51 11.24 4.20
N ASN A 99 -3.34 11.25 3.59
CA ASN A 99 -2.45 12.43 3.56
C ASN A 99 -2.94 13.46 2.53
N THR A 100 -4.22 13.83 2.63
CA THR A 100 -4.88 14.71 1.67
C THR A 100 -5.85 15.62 2.39
N CYS A 101 -5.72 16.93 2.15
CA CYS A 101 -6.63 17.93 2.68
C CYS A 101 -8.02 17.78 2.04
N ARG A 102 -9.05 17.63 2.86
CA ARG A 102 -10.44 17.48 2.41
C ARG A 102 -11.00 18.73 1.70
N HIS A 103 -10.35 19.89 1.88
CA HIS A 103 -10.82 21.15 1.31
C HIS A 103 -10.34 21.37 -0.14
N ARG A 104 -9.06 21.10 -0.43
CA ARG A 104 -8.43 21.39 -1.74
C ARG A 104 -7.58 20.25 -2.29
N ALA A 105 -7.67 19.06 -1.71
CA ALA A 105 -6.90 17.88 -2.11
C ALA A 105 -5.37 18.08 -2.13
N HIS A 106 -4.86 19.09 -1.40
CA HIS A 106 -3.42 19.23 -1.20
C HIS A 106 -2.91 18.17 -0.23
N VAL A 107 -1.69 17.71 -0.45
CA VAL A 107 -0.94 16.88 0.49
C VAL A 107 -0.73 17.68 1.78
N LEU A 108 -0.98 17.05 2.93
CA LEU A 108 -0.85 17.69 4.25
C LEU A 108 0.61 17.70 4.72
N LEU A 109 1.35 16.64 4.46
CA LEU A 109 2.76 16.51 4.76
C LEU A 109 3.45 15.89 3.54
N GLU A 110 4.56 16.49 3.07
CA GLU A 110 5.30 15.95 1.93
C GLU A 110 5.91 14.59 2.25
N ASP A 111 6.10 13.76 1.22
CA ASP A 111 6.64 12.41 1.37
C ASP A 111 8.02 12.47 2.02
N ASP A 112 8.30 11.49 2.88
CA ASP A 112 9.53 11.38 3.69
C ASP A 112 9.78 12.53 4.68
N CYS A 113 8.83 13.47 4.81
CA CYS A 113 8.91 14.47 5.86
C CYS A 113 8.48 13.89 7.20
N THR A 114 9.29 14.18 8.23
CA THR A 114 8.92 14.00 9.63
C THR A 114 8.77 15.37 10.25
N SER A 115 7.72 15.61 11.03
CA SER A 115 7.67 16.78 11.88
C SER A 115 7.86 16.38 13.33
N SER A 116 8.86 16.95 13.97
CA SER A 116 8.97 16.97 15.43
C SER A 116 8.16 18.15 15.95
N SER A 117 7.47 18.01 17.08
CA SER A 117 6.86 19.14 17.73
C SER A 117 7.97 20.13 18.13
N ARG A 118 8.11 21.22 17.39
CA ARG A 118 8.82 22.37 17.94
C ARG A 118 7.88 22.97 18.97
N SER A 119 8.24 22.81 20.24
CA SER A 119 7.64 23.59 21.30
C SER A 119 7.85 25.07 20.96
N ALA A 120 6.75 25.78 20.75
CA ALA A 120 6.75 27.25 20.67
C ALA A 120 6.94 27.84 22.08
#